data_6f4b7a6caabcd0b3c00596ddc33c5b60
#
_entry.id   6f4b7a6caabcd0b3c00596ddc33c5b60
#
_cell.length_a   1.000
_cell.length_b   1.000
_cell.length_c   1.000
_cell.angle_alpha   90.00
_cell.angle_beta   90.00
_cell.angle_gamma   90.00
#
_symmetry.space_group_name_H-M   'P 1'
#
loop_
_entity.id
_entity.type
_entity.pdbx_description
1 polymer ?
#
loop_
_entity_poly.entity_id
_entity_poly.type
_entity_poly.pdbx_seq_one_letter_code
_entity_poly.pdbx_strand_id
1 'polypeptide(L)'
;SNAQRGLFSAKVRLTPCGGAGEGRVVRVALLNIPENRKSAAWPPSEENAQTAPRPLREGLESLFAPYAGELDGLLFSDIQSHKGQVVVYGAGPAFRELRWGAEHAYEGTIAQDIERFGLRSLTVEDTLDSIKSIDWVLFAPHGIRSYFAKPFYTEQGLHAILILASLRPGSFGADAETRFASLMGPFERLIGAWRKG
;
A
#
# COMPACT_ATOMS: atom_id res chain seq x y z
N SER A 1 -8.83 6.69 39.68
CA SER A 1 -7.76 6.79 38.69
C SER A 1 -8.36 6.91 37.29
N ASN A 2 -8.34 8.14 36.75
CA ASN A 2 -8.79 8.44 35.39
C ASN A 2 -7.74 7.94 34.40
N ALA A 3 -8.03 6.83 33.72
CA ALA A 3 -7.33 6.46 32.52
C ALA A 3 -7.79 7.41 31.38
N GLN A 4 -6.94 8.36 31.01
CA GLN A 4 -7.11 9.14 29.80
C GLN A 4 -7.05 8.20 28.60
N ARG A 5 -8.21 7.96 27.99
CA ARG A 5 -8.30 7.29 26.68
C ARG A 5 -7.82 8.28 25.65
N GLY A 6 -6.60 8.07 25.15
CA GLY A 6 -6.06 8.82 24.02
C GLY A 6 -6.91 8.56 22.78
N LEU A 7 -7.57 9.57 22.25
CA LEU A 7 -8.18 9.53 20.93
C LEU A 7 -7.02 9.59 19.90
N PHE A 8 -6.73 8.49 19.27
CA PHE A 8 -5.87 8.48 18.09
C PHE A 8 -6.71 8.88 16.87
N SER A 9 -6.29 9.91 16.17
CA SER A 9 -6.95 10.42 14.96
C SER A 9 -5.98 10.31 13.79
N ALA A 10 -6.24 9.36 12.89
CA ALA A 10 -5.48 9.24 11.65
C ALA A 10 -6.07 10.15 10.55
N LYS A 11 -5.21 10.86 9.84
CA LYS A 11 -5.57 11.70 8.70
C LYS A 11 -5.35 10.94 7.40
N VAL A 12 -6.45 10.46 6.82
CA VAL A 12 -6.45 9.70 5.57
C VAL A 12 -7.21 10.48 4.52
N ARG A 13 -6.61 10.66 3.35
CA ARG A 13 -7.28 11.29 2.20
C ARG A 13 -7.80 10.21 1.26
N LEU A 14 -9.11 10.20 1.05
CA LEU A 14 -9.83 9.28 0.18
C LEU A 14 -10.30 10.03 -1.07
N THR A 15 -10.00 9.51 -2.25
CA THR A 15 -10.49 10.07 -3.53
C THR A 15 -11.41 9.05 -4.20
N PRO A 16 -12.74 9.30 -4.26
CA PRO A 16 -13.69 8.36 -4.87
C PRO A 16 -13.58 8.32 -6.40
N CYS A 17 -13.92 7.17 -6.98
CA CYS A 17 -14.13 7.01 -8.43
C CYS A 17 -15.48 7.64 -8.82
N GLY A 18 -15.49 8.70 -9.61
CA GLY A 18 -16.71 9.26 -10.19
C GLY A 18 -17.16 10.58 -9.55
N GLY A 19 -16.40 11.62 -9.77
CA GLY A 19 -16.76 13.00 -9.47
C GLY A 19 -15.56 13.93 -9.64
N ALA A 20 -15.75 15.05 -10.29
CA ALA A 20 -14.80 16.16 -10.28
C ALA A 20 -14.90 16.85 -8.92
N GLY A 21 -14.31 16.23 -7.89
CA GLY A 21 -14.31 16.76 -6.53
C GLY A 21 -12.95 16.56 -5.88
N GLU A 22 -12.48 17.57 -5.17
CA GLU A 22 -11.29 17.51 -4.31
C GLU A 22 -11.45 16.37 -3.29
N GLY A 23 -10.41 15.56 -3.12
CA GLY A 23 -10.40 14.43 -2.18
C GLY A 23 -10.77 14.87 -0.77
N ARG A 24 -11.73 14.18 -0.18
CA ARG A 24 -12.24 14.48 1.16
C ARG A 24 -11.25 13.96 2.22
N VAL A 25 -10.82 14.84 3.09
CA VAL A 25 -10.04 14.45 4.28
C VAL A 25 -11.03 13.93 5.33
N VAL A 26 -10.92 12.66 5.69
CA VAL A 26 -11.75 12.03 6.70
C VAL A 26 -10.90 11.79 7.94
N ARG A 27 -11.33 12.35 9.09
CA ARG A 27 -10.81 11.94 10.39
C ARG A 27 -11.63 10.75 10.86
N VAL A 28 -10.98 9.60 10.95
CA VAL A 28 -11.62 8.39 11.49
C VAL A 28 -11.29 8.32 12.98
N ALA A 29 -12.32 8.53 13.82
CA ALA A 29 -12.23 8.31 15.24
C ALA A 29 -12.49 6.82 15.54
N LEU A 30 -11.59 6.18 16.28
CA LEU A 30 -11.76 4.79 16.72
C LEU A 30 -12.58 4.69 17.98
N LEU A 31 -13.62 3.91 17.92
CA LEU A 31 -14.28 3.30 19.07
C LEU A 31 -13.91 1.82 19.11
N ASN A 32 -13.21 1.44 20.19
CA ASN A 32 -12.90 0.08 20.63
C ASN A 32 -11.99 -0.80 19.74
N ILE A 33 -10.71 -0.85 20.13
CA ILE A 33 -9.84 -1.99 19.84
C ILE A 33 -10.05 -3.01 20.97
N PRO A 34 -10.45 -4.27 20.72
CA PRO A 34 -10.40 -5.30 21.73
C PRO A 34 -8.95 -5.62 22.08
N GLU A 35 -8.63 -5.64 23.36
CA GLU A 35 -7.33 -5.98 23.93
C GLU A 35 -6.97 -7.47 23.76
N ASN A 36 -6.99 -8.01 22.57
CA ASN A 36 -6.48 -9.36 22.36
C ASN A 36 -5.29 -9.35 21.39
N ARG A 37 -4.21 -8.67 21.82
CA ARG A 37 -2.89 -8.84 21.23
C ARG A 37 -2.23 -10.12 21.72
N LYS A 38 -2.73 -11.27 21.35
CA LYS A 38 -1.88 -12.44 21.25
C LYS A 38 -1.24 -12.39 19.88
N SER A 39 0.01 -11.92 19.87
CA SER A 39 0.98 -12.12 18.81
C SER A 39 0.79 -13.51 18.19
N ALA A 40 0.16 -13.59 17.04
CA ALA A 40 0.35 -14.72 16.18
C ALA A 40 1.79 -14.60 15.68
N ALA A 41 2.69 -15.31 16.34
CA ALA A 41 4.03 -15.51 15.85
C ALA A 41 3.90 -16.15 14.46
N TRP A 42 4.25 -15.38 13.45
CA TRP A 42 4.39 -15.84 12.07
C TRP A 42 5.62 -16.76 12.03
N PRO A 43 5.48 -18.07 11.69
CA PRO A 43 6.65 -18.85 11.34
C PRO A 43 6.99 -18.51 9.88
N PRO A 44 8.20 -18.03 9.59
CA PRO A 44 8.67 -18.03 8.22
C PRO A 44 8.88 -19.48 7.82
N SER A 45 8.04 -19.99 6.94
CA SER A 45 8.36 -21.19 6.19
C SER A 45 9.46 -20.83 5.21
N GLU A 46 10.68 -21.27 5.52
CA GLU A 46 11.90 -20.99 4.76
C GLU A 46 11.94 -21.63 3.36
N GLU A 47 10.86 -22.23 2.89
CA GLU A 47 10.90 -23.10 1.70
C GLU A 47 10.37 -22.50 0.39
N ASN A 48 9.98 -21.22 0.34
CA ASN A 48 9.55 -20.61 -0.92
C ASN A 48 10.13 -19.21 -1.16
N ALA A 49 11.47 -19.08 -1.05
CA ALA A 49 12.20 -18.00 -1.69
C ALA A 49 12.27 -18.26 -3.21
N GLN A 50 11.15 -18.59 -3.82
CA GLN A 50 11.07 -18.73 -5.27
C GLN A 50 11.18 -17.36 -5.91
N THR A 51 12.26 -17.18 -6.57
CA THR A 51 12.70 -16.19 -7.51
C THR A 51 11.50 -15.58 -8.23
N ALA A 52 11.10 -14.36 -7.82
CA ALA A 52 10.23 -13.57 -8.65
C ALA A 52 10.80 -13.52 -10.06
N PRO A 53 10.00 -13.61 -11.11
CA PRO A 53 10.52 -13.55 -12.47
C PRO A 53 11.41 -12.31 -12.57
N ARG A 54 12.66 -12.48 -12.98
CA ARG A 54 13.64 -11.39 -13.16
C ARG A 54 13.03 -10.16 -13.82
N PRO A 55 12.16 -10.31 -14.86
CA PRO A 55 11.55 -9.18 -15.55
C PRO A 55 10.70 -8.27 -14.65
N LEU A 56 9.97 -8.80 -13.66
CA LEU A 56 9.14 -7.95 -12.76
C LEU A 56 10.03 -7.15 -11.82
N ARG A 57 11.07 -7.78 -11.23
CA ARG A 57 11.98 -7.08 -10.33
C ARG A 57 12.73 -5.96 -11.05
N GLU A 58 13.35 -6.28 -12.17
CA GLU A 58 14.09 -5.31 -12.99
C GLU A 58 13.16 -4.17 -13.48
N GLY A 59 11.92 -4.51 -13.83
CA GLY A 59 10.92 -3.53 -14.22
C GLY A 59 10.52 -2.58 -13.09
N LEU A 60 10.27 -3.08 -11.88
CA LEU A 60 9.93 -2.24 -10.74
C LEU A 60 11.10 -1.35 -10.30
N GLU A 61 12.34 -1.88 -10.29
CA GLU A 61 13.53 -1.08 -10.00
C GLU A 61 13.76 0.01 -11.06
N SER A 62 13.53 -0.31 -12.33
CA SER A 62 13.61 0.67 -13.43
C SER A 62 12.56 1.78 -13.31
N LEU A 63 11.35 1.45 -12.85
CA LEU A 63 10.30 2.42 -12.57
C LEU A 63 10.63 3.30 -11.37
N PHE A 64 11.27 2.76 -10.35
CA PHE A 64 11.66 3.47 -9.14
C PHE A 64 12.84 4.43 -9.40
N ALA A 65 13.82 4.01 -10.19
CA ALA A 65 15.11 4.71 -10.35
C ALA A 65 15.00 6.22 -10.64
N PRO A 66 14.12 6.71 -11.53
CA PRO A 66 13.98 8.15 -11.79
C PRO A 66 13.47 8.95 -10.59
N TYR A 67 12.84 8.30 -9.63
CA TYR A 67 12.19 8.92 -8.46
C TYR A 67 12.93 8.69 -7.15
N ALA A 68 14.13 8.09 -7.18
CA ALA A 68 14.92 7.74 -5.99
C ALA A 68 15.28 8.95 -5.10
N GLY A 69 15.19 10.19 -5.61
CA GLY A 69 15.35 11.42 -4.84
C GLY A 69 14.07 11.93 -4.16
N GLU A 70 12.91 11.42 -4.58
CA GLU A 70 11.59 11.84 -4.11
C GLU A 70 10.86 10.75 -3.31
N LEU A 71 11.09 9.48 -3.68
CA LEU A 71 10.50 8.30 -3.06
C LEU A 71 11.59 7.49 -2.35
N ASP A 72 11.20 6.84 -1.26
CA ASP A 72 12.04 5.89 -0.54
C ASP A 72 11.73 4.44 -0.95
N GLY A 73 10.61 4.20 -1.59
CA GLY A 73 10.23 2.89 -2.14
C GLY A 73 8.98 2.90 -2.98
N LEU A 74 8.84 1.83 -3.76
CA LEU A 74 7.68 1.52 -4.58
C LEU A 74 7.24 0.09 -4.26
N LEU A 75 5.94 -0.10 -4.01
CA LEU A 75 5.37 -1.41 -3.74
C LEU A 75 4.26 -1.71 -4.76
N PHE A 76 4.36 -2.85 -5.39
CA PHE A 76 3.27 -3.44 -6.16
C PHE A 76 2.52 -4.45 -5.30
N SER A 77 1.22 -4.27 -5.15
CA SER A 77 0.31 -5.23 -4.54
C SER A 77 -0.51 -5.91 -5.62
N ASP A 78 -0.28 -7.20 -5.82
CA ASP A 78 -1.05 -8.06 -6.70
C ASP A 78 -2.28 -8.58 -5.94
N ILE A 79 -3.48 -8.20 -6.39
CA ILE A 79 -4.72 -8.51 -5.70
C ILE A 79 -5.28 -9.83 -6.26
N GLN A 80 -5.32 -10.83 -5.41
CA GLN A 80 -5.85 -12.17 -5.73
C GLN A 80 -7.13 -12.41 -4.94
N SER A 81 -8.18 -11.66 -5.25
CA SER A 81 -9.45 -11.67 -4.52
C SER A 81 -10.09 -13.07 -4.46
N HIS A 82 -9.96 -13.88 -5.54
CA HIS A 82 -10.44 -15.25 -5.58
C HIS A 82 -9.76 -16.19 -4.57
N LYS A 83 -8.55 -15.82 -4.09
CA LYS A 83 -7.82 -16.54 -3.03
C LYS A 83 -7.92 -15.83 -1.68
N GLY A 84 -8.57 -14.65 -1.61
CA GLY A 84 -8.64 -13.86 -0.40
C GLY A 84 -7.28 -13.33 0.06
N GLN A 85 -6.36 -13.08 -0.87
CA GLN A 85 -4.99 -12.67 -0.55
C GLN A 85 -4.47 -11.54 -1.42
N VAL A 86 -3.42 -10.90 -0.91
CA VAL A 86 -2.62 -9.87 -1.59
C VAL A 86 -1.17 -10.34 -1.58
N VAL A 87 -0.51 -10.30 -2.74
CA VAL A 87 0.91 -10.64 -2.87
C VAL A 87 1.68 -9.35 -3.16
N VAL A 88 2.78 -9.12 -2.43
CA VAL A 88 3.51 -7.85 -2.51
C VAL A 88 4.92 -7.98 -3.06
N TYR A 89 5.32 -6.97 -3.85
CA TYR A 89 6.61 -6.88 -4.51
C TYR A 89 7.15 -5.47 -4.35
N GLY A 90 8.30 -5.31 -3.70
CA GLY A 90 8.89 -4.02 -3.40
C GLY A 90 10.11 -3.67 -4.24
N ALA A 91 10.31 -2.39 -4.51
CA ALA A 91 11.52 -1.82 -5.10
C ALA A 91 11.96 -0.60 -4.28
N GLY A 92 13.24 -0.30 -4.34
CA GLY A 92 13.86 0.80 -3.62
C GLY A 92 14.28 0.47 -2.18
N PRO A 93 15.02 1.39 -1.53
CA PRO A 93 15.68 1.13 -0.25
C PRO A 93 14.73 0.79 0.90
N ALA A 94 13.52 1.38 0.94
CA ALA A 94 12.55 1.13 2.01
C ALA A 94 12.04 -0.33 2.02
N PHE A 95 12.06 -1.00 0.86
CA PHE A 95 11.59 -2.38 0.73
C PHE A 95 12.71 -3.39 0.50
N ARG A 96 13.97 -3.03 0.77
CA ARG A 96 15.13 -3.93 0.56
C ARG A 96 15.01 -5.24 1.31
N GLU A 97 14.46 -5.21 2.52
CA GLU A 97 14.28 -6.38 3.39
C GLU A 97 12.91 -7.04 3.22
N LEU A 98 12.04 -6.47 2.37
CA LEU A 98 10.75 -7.08 2.10
C LEU A 98 10.93 -8.37 1.32
N ARG A 99 10.35 -9.45 1.82
CA ARG A 99 10.29 -10.71 1.10
C ARG A 99 9.47 -10.54 -0.17
N TRP A 100 10.08 -10.79 -1.31
CA TRP A 100 9.40 -10.77 -2.60
C TRP A 100 8.32 -11.85 -2.68
N GLY A 101 7.12 -11.46 -3.12
CA GLY A 101 6.00 -12.38 -3.18
C GLY A 101 5.45 -12.73 -1.79
N ALA A 102 5.66 -11.89 -0.78
CA ALA A 102 5.04 -12.07 0.52
C ALA A 102 3.51 -11.99 0.39
N GLU A 103 2.83 -12.99 0.94
CA GLU A 103 1.38 -13.11 0.91
C GLU A 103 0.78 -12.53 2.20
N HIS A 104 -0.28 -11.77 2.05
CA HIS A 104 -1.07 -11.21 3.14
C HIS A 104 -2.54 -11.53 2.92
N ALA A 105 -3.31 -11.72 4.01
CA ALA A 105 -4.76 -11.82 3.90
C ALA A 105 -5.32 -10.53 3.27
N TYR A 106 -6.28 -10.66 2.34
CA TYR A 106 -6.95 -9.51 1.72
C TYR A 106 -7.71 -8.67 2.75
N GLU A 107 -8.32 -9.34 3.71
CA GLU A 107 -9.06 -8.70 4.80
C GLU A 107 -8.14 -7.85 5.68
N GLY A 108 -8.57 -6.63 5.99
CA GLY A 108 -7.81 -5.66 6.78
C GLY A 108 -6.72 -4.91 6.01
N THR A 109 -6.58 -5.14 4.70
CA THR A 109 -5.64 -4.38 3.85
C THR A 109 -6.27 -3.11 3.30
N ILE A 110 -5.42 -2.22 2.77
CA ILE A 110 -5.87 -1.04 2.02
C ILE A 110 -6.63 -1.43 0.74
N ALA A 111 -6.37 -2.63 0.18
CA ALA A 111 -7.08 -3.13 -0.99
C ALA A 111 -8.58 -3.32 -0.69
N GLN A 112 -8.91 -3.89 0.47
CA GLN A 112 -10.29 -4.05 0.91
C GLN A 112 -10.99 -2.69 1.04
N ASP A 113 -10.33 -1.69 1.63
CA ASP A 113 -10.92 -0.36 1.78
C ASP A 113 -11.09 0.36 0.44
N ILE A 114 -10.09 0.26 -0.43
CA ILE A 114 -10.14 0.84 -1.78
C ILE A 114 -11.34 0.28 -2.55
N GLU A 115 -11.54 -1.03 -2.51
CA GLU A 115 -12.66 -1.70 -3.17
C GLU A 115 -14.00 -1.35 -2.51
N ARG A 116 -14.06 -1.45 -1.19
CA ARG A 116 -15.28 -1.18 -0.40
C ARG A 116 -15.82 0.24 -0.60
N PHE A 117 -14.92 1.22 -0.72
CA PHE A 117 -15.30 2.63 -0.85
C PHE A 117 -15.19 3.15 -2.28
N GLY A 118 -14.83 2.31 -3.26
CA GLY A 118 -14.68 2.71 -4.67
C GLY A 118 -13.68 3.84 -4.83
N LEU A 119 -12.48 3.71 -4.24
CA LEU A 119 -11.51 4.79 -4.22
C LEU A 119 -10.69 4.82 -5.51
N ARG A 120 -10.43 6.03 -6.03
CA ARG A 120 -9.50 6.29 -7.11
C ARG A 120 -8.05 6.37 -6.64
N SER A 121 -7.86 6.79 -5.41
CA SER A 121 -6.57 6.80 -4.72
C SER A 121 -6.75 6.89 -3.21
N LEU A 122 -5.71 6.53 -2.48
CA LEU A 122 -5.67 6.63 -1.03
C LEU A 122 -4.32 7.19 -0.61
N THR A 123 -4.32 8.17 0.29
CA THR A 123 -3.09 8.73 0.87
C THR A 123 -3.13 8.59 2.39
N VAL A 124 -2.04 8.07 2.96
CA VAL A 124 -1.79 8.05 4.39
C VAL A 124 -0.69 9.06 4.70
N GLU A 125 -1.02 10.08 5.50
CA GLU A 125 -0.09 11.16 5.81
C GLU A 125 0.94 10.74 6.87
N ASP A 126 0.57 9.91 7.84
CA ASP A 126 1.48 9.29 8.79
C ASP A 126 1.00 7.89 9.17
N THR A 127 1.82 6.88 8.94
CA THR A 127 1.50 5.48 9.28
C THR A 127 1.45 5.24 10.78
N LEU A 128 2.17 6.02 11.59
CA LEU A 128 2.13 5.90 13.05
C LEU A 128 0.80 6.37 13.65
N ASP A 129 0.09 7.23 12.93
CA ASP A 129 -1.26 7.66 13.28
C ASP A 129 -2.33 6.78 12.61
N SER A 130 -1.92 5.79 11.82
CA SER A 130 -2.84 4.91 11.10
C SER A 130 -3.48 3.89 12.01
N ILE A 131 -4.75 3.62 11.73
CA ILE A 131 -5.55 2.59 12.40
C ILE A 131 -5.54 1.24 11.67
N LYS A 132 -4.91 1.20 10.48
CA LYS A 132 -4.92 0.02 9.63
C LYS A 132 -3.86 -0.97 10.08
N SER A 133 -4.29 -2.22 10.26
CA SER A 133 -3.40 -3.30 10.67
C SER A 133 -2.23 -3.48 9.71
N ILE A 134 -2.46 -3.32 8.41
CA ILE A 134 -1.42 -3.47 7.39
C ILE A 134 -0.31 -2.41 7.55
N ASP A 135 -0.63 -1.19 7.97
CA ASP A 135 0.35 -0.13 8.17
C ASP A 135 1.33 -0.49 9.29
N TRP A 136 0.84 -1.17 10.34
CA TRP A 136 1.67 -1.63 11.46
C TRP A 136 2.41 -2.93 11.18
N VAL A 137 1.91 -3.77 10.27
CA VAL A 137 2.55 -5.06 9.94
C VAL A 137 3.53 -4.93 8.79
N LEU A 138 3.21 -4.11 7.79
CA LEU A 138 4.00 -4.01 6.56
C LEU A 138 4.80 -2.70 6.48
N PHE A 139 4.20 -1.55 6.77
CA PHE A 139 4.83 -0.26 6.48
C PHE A 139 5.67 0.28 7.64
N ALA A 140 5.14 0.33 8.84
CA ALA A 140 5.86 0.85 10.00
C ALA A 140 7.16 0.09 10.33
N PRO A 141 7.23 -1.26 10.23
CA PRO A 141 8.48 -1.99 10.43
C PRO A 141 9.58 -1.65 9.42
N HIS A 142 9.21 -1.23 8.21
CA HIS A 142 10.14 -0.75 7.18
C HIS A 142 10.44 0.75 7.29
N GLY A 143 10.00 1.41 8.37
CA GLY A 143 10.22 2.83 8.61
C GLY A 143 9.40 3.76 7.72
N ILE A 144 8.45 3.24 6.96
CA ILE A 144 7.60 4.04 6.08
C ILE A 144 6.65 4.87 6.94
N ARG A 145 6.67 6.19 6.72
CA ARG A 145 5.88 7.16 7.48
C ARG A 145 4.68 7.70 6.72
N SER A 146 4.77 7.75 5.40
CA SER A 146 3.63 8.13 4.55
C SER A 146 3.63 7.37 3.24
N TYR A 147 2.46 7.23 2.62
CA TYR A 147 2.35 6.61 1.31
C TYR A 147 1.15 7.12 0.52
N PHE A 148 1.26 6.99 -0.81
CA PHE A 148 0.19 7.19 -1.78
C PHE A 148 -0.09 5.88 -2.50
N ALA A 149 -1.35 5.44 -2.51
CA ALA A 149 -1.79 4.20 -3.16
C ALA A 149 -2.70 4.50 -4.34
N LYS A 150 -2.32 4.01 -5.52
CA LYS A 150 -3.10 4.10 -6.75
C LYS A 150 -3.60 2.72 -7.17
N PRO A 151 -4.93 2.48 -7.15
CA PRO A 151 -5.51 1.24 -7.62
C PRO A 151 -5.63 1.20 -9.14
N PHE A 152 -5.56 -0.02 -9.68
CA PHE A 152 -5.80 -0.35 -11.07
C PHE A 152 -6.92 -1.40 -11.14
N TYR A 153 -7.88 -1.13 -12.00
CA TYR A 153 -9.08 -1.97 -12.16
C TYR A 153 -9.10 -2.60 -13.55
N THR A 154 -9.70 -3.78 -13.62
CA THR A 154 -10.12 -4.44 -14.86
C THR A 154 -11.63 -4.61 -14.85
N GLU A 155 -12.20 -5.22 -15.89
CA GLU A 155 -13.62 -5.62 -15.89
C GLU A 155 -13.98 -6.58 -14.76
N GLN A 156 -12.98 -7.28 -14.21
CA GLN A 156 -13.13 -8.22 -13.11
C GLN A 156 -12.98 -7.58 -11.71
N GLY A 157 -12.71 -6.28 -11.65
CA GLY A 157 -12.54 -5.52 -10.40
C GLY A 157 -11.10 -5.06 -10.15
N LEU A 158 -10.81 -4.79 -8.88
CA LEU A 158 -9.49 -4.37 -8.43
C LEU A 158 -8.47 -5.50 -8.61
N HIS A 159 -7.41 -5.24 -9.37
CA HIS A 159 -6.42 -6.27 -9.64
C HIS A 159 -4.99 -5.90 -9.20
N ALA A 160 -4.69 -4.63 -9.07
CA ALA A 160 -3.37 -4.17 -8.67
C ALA A 160 -3.44 -2.84 -7.92
N ILE A 161 -2.48 -2.61 -7.03
CA ILE A 161 -2.27 -1.31 -6.39
C ILE A 161 -0.79 -0.98 -6.51
N LEU A 162 -0.48 0.23 -6.98
CA LEU A 162 0.84 0.83 -6.89
C LEU A 162 0.89 1.71 -5.64
N ILE A 163 1.84 1.45 -4.77
CA ILE A 163 2.07 2.22 -3.55
C ILE A 163 3.41 2.92 -3.66
N LEU A 164 3.40 4.24 -3.53
CA LEU A 164 4.58 5.08 -3.45
C LEU A 164 4.82 5.41 -1.99
N ALA A 165 6.02 5.11 -1.47
CA ALA A 165 6.33 5.16 -0.05
C ALA A 165 7.42 6.17 0.28
N SER A 166 7.28 6.81 1.44
CA SER A 166 8.29 7.71 1.99
C SER A 166 8.56 7.42 3.47
N LEU A 167 9.82 7.57 3.87
CA LEU A 167 10.27 7.50 5.27
C LEU A 167 9.93 8.79 6.05
N ARG A 168 9.37 9.79 5.38
CA ARG A 168 8.94 11.06 5.97
C ARG A 168 7.42 11.14 6.02
N PRO A 169 6.82 11.64 7.11
CA PRO A 169 5.39 11.89 7.15
C PRO A 169 5.01 13.03 6.19
N GLY A 170 3.76 13.03 5.71
CA GLY A 170 3.20 14.12 4.91
C GLY A 170 3.82 14.30 3.52
N SER A 171 4.53 13.32 2.98
CA SER A 171 5.23 13.45 1.68
C SER A 171 4.29 13.48 0.47
N PHE A 172 3.04 13.07 0.64
CA PHE A 172 2.06 12.98 -0.43
C PHE A 172 0.88 13.92 -0.19
N GLY A 173 0.85 15.02 -0.95
CA GLY A 173 -0.22 16.02 -0.92
C GLY A 173 -1.38 15.67 -1.86
N ALA A 174 -2.27 16.66 -2.07
CA ALA A 174 -3.38 16.54 -3.02
C ALA A 174 -2.91 16.40 -4.48
N ASP A 175 -1.70 16.84 -4.77
CA ASP A 175 -1.03 16.81 -6.07
C ASP A 175 -0.33 15.49 -6.39
N ALA A 176 -0.29 14.52 -5.45
CA ALA A 176 0.47 13.28 -5.61
C ALA A 176 0.10 12.51 -6.90
N GLU A 177 -1.19 12.43 -7.22
CA GLU A 177 -1.63 11.75 -8.45
C GLU A 177 -1.09 12.42 -9.72
N THR A 178 -1.08 13.75 -9.76
CA THR A 178 -0.54 14.51 -10.90
C THR A 178 0.98 14.43 -10.95
N ARG A 179 1.65 14.58 -9.80
CA ARG A 179 3.11 14.56 -9.69
C ARG A 179 3.71 13.24 -10.17
N PHE A 180 3.06 12.14 -9.89
CA PHE A 180 3.52 10.80 -10.25
C PHE A 180 2.74 10.18 -11.42
N ALA A 181 1.98 10.97 -12.18
CA ALA A 181 1.17 10.49 -13.31
C ALA A 181 1.99 9.72 -14.36
N SER A 182 3.24 10.15 -14.61
CA SER A 182 4.15 9.51 -15.57
C SER A 182 4.58 8.09 -15.19
N LEU A 183 4.42 7.69 -13.92
CA LEU A 183 4.67 6.33 -13.42
C LEU A 183 3.54 5.36 -13.79
N MET A 184 2.31 5.83 -13.91
CA MET A 184 1.11 4.98 -13.96
C MET A 184 1.06 4.12 -15.22
N GLY A 185 1.25 4.71 -16.38
CA GLY A 185 1.21 3.98 -17.67
C GLY A 185 2.33 2.94 -17.81
N PRO A 186 3.60 3.28 -17.53
CA PRO A 186 4.69 2.29 -17.50
C PRO A 186 4.45 1.14 -16.50
N PHE A 187 3.93 1.44 -15.31
CA PHE A 187 3.58 0.40 -14.33
C PHE A 187 2.49 -0.54 -14.87
N GLU A 188 1.42 0.01 -15.43
CA GLU A 188 0.31 -0.78 -16.00
C GLU A 188 0.79 -1.73 -17.12
N ARG A 189 1.69 -1.23 -17.99
CA ARG A 189 2.32 -2.07 -19.04
C ARG A 189 3.18 -3.18 -18.44
N LEU A 190 3.96 -2.87 -17.38
CA LEU A 190 4.81 -3.85 -16.72
C LEU A 190 4.00 -5.00 -16.12
N ILE A 191 2.95 -4.70 -15.34
CA ILE A 191 2.11 -5.75 -14.74
C ILE A 191 1.30 -6.52 -15.79
N GLY A 192 0.86 -5.84 -16.86
CA GLY A 192 0.18 -6.49 -17.98
C GLY A 192 1.08 -7.48 -18.73
N ALA A 193 2.35 -7.15 -18.92
CA ALA A 193 3.33 -8.04 -19.52
C ALA A 193 3.67 -9.22 -18.59
N TRP A 194 3.88 -8.94 -17.32
CA TRP A 194 4.21 -9.98 -16.31
C TRP A 194 3.10 -11.03 -16.16
N ARG A 195 1.86 -10.64 -16.25
CA ARG A 195 0.71 -11.58 -16.12
C ARG A 195 0.48 -12.46 -17.33
N LYS A 196 1.07 -12.12 -18.48
CA LYS A 196 0.93 -12.88 -19.73
C LYS A 196 2.05 -13.91 -19.94
N GLY A 197 3.15 -13.76 -19.24
CA GLY A 197 4.31 -14.66 -19.29
C GLY A 197 4.27 -15.72 -18.21
#